data_185e23b3ddeee22e24b1b0b45793840b
#
_entry.id   185e23b3ddeee22e24b1b0b45793840b
#
_cell.length_a   1.000
_cell.length_b   1.000
_cell.length_c   1.000
_cell.angle_alpha   90.00
_cell.angle_beta   90.00
_cell.angle_gamma   90.00
#
_symmetry.space_group_name_H-M   'P 1'
#
loop_
_entity.id
_entity.type
_entity.pdbx_description
1 polymer ?
#
loop_
_entity_poly.entity_id
_entity_poly.type
_entity_poly.pdbx_seq_one_letter_code
_entity_poly.pdbx_strand_id
1 'polypeptide(L)'
;LSYPFNKFLTIDASFIKGNTFNLSFTIGTTFNDQLSKKQKFNPSLDIKENKEHSKIEFYESILLNLNNNNLFLQTASLKENELDVSISTSQHRNAIRSSSYAASIVQKVVAKHEMDVNQINITQINAGIELNNIKYIANHINNDNLPVELLIRNTTLESGDPLGFMDDEFKPNIDFPVIFSSISPSLVTHIGNPEKF
;
A
#
# COMPACT_ATOMS: atom_id res chain seq x y z
N LEU A 1 41.75 -1.34 17.40
CA LEU A 1 41.06 -0.34 18.26
C LEU A 1 39.60 -0.36 17.87
N SER A 2 38.73 -0.68 18.81
CA SER A 2 37.28 -0.67 18.63
C SER A 2 36.66 0.42 19.45
N TYR A 3 35.83 1.25 18.85
CA TYR A 3 35.16 2.35 19.52
C TYR A 3 33.65 2.26 19.31
N PRO A 4 32.86 1.98 20.35
CA PRO A 4 31.40 2.01 20.26
C PRO A 4 30.94 3.49 20.25
N PHE A 5 30.51 3.96 19.11
CA PHE A 5 30.00 5.32 18.97
C PHE A 5 28.63 5.49 19.66
N ASN A 6 27.81 4.47 19.55
CA ASN A 6 26.56 4.32 20.29
C ASN A 6 26.16 2.83 20.35
N LYS A 7 25.00 2.50 20.97
CA LYS A 7 24.53 1.10 21.05
C LYS A 7 24.23 0.43 19.69
N PHE A 8 24.22 1.18 18.59
CA PHE A 8 23.92 0.69 17.25
C PHE A 8 25.10 0.75 16.29
N LEU A 9 26.14 1.54 16.59
CA LEU A 9 27.26 1.75 15.70
C LEU A 9 28.58 1.53 16.42
N THR A 10 29.37 0.59 15.92
CA THR A 10 30.74 0.36 16.36
C THR A 10 31.70 0.65 15.19
N ILE A 11 32.75 1.35 15.45
CA ILE A 11 33.83 1.65 14.48
C ILE A 11 35.07 0.90 14.93
N ASP A 12 35.57 0.06 14.04
CA ASP A 12 36.79 -0.71 14.29
C ASP A 12 37.90 -0.23 13.35
N ALA A 13 39.04 0.09 13.91
CA ALA A 13 40.23 0.43 13.15
C ALA A 13 41.36 -0.56 13.50
N SER A 14 41.94 -1.19 12.50
CA SER A 14 43.09 -2.11 12.70
C SER A 14 44.19 -1.86 11.70
N PHE A 15 45.44 -2.10 12.15
CA PHE A 15 46.64 -2.04 11.35
C PHE A 15 47.19 -3.45 11.22
N ILE A 16 47.32 -3.93 9.99
CA ILE A 16 47.80 -5.28 9.73
C ILE A 16 49.18 -5.20 9.07
N LYS A 17 50.17 -5.86 9.69
CA LYS A 17 51.57 -5.96 9.18
C LYS A 17 52.21 -4.64 8.72
N GLY A 18 51.86 -3.52 9.33
CA GLY A 18 52.47 -2.25 9.07
C GLY A 18 52.14 -1.54 7.75
N ASN A 19 51.45 -2.20 6.84
CA ASN A 19 51.12 -1.65 5.51
C ASN A 19 49.64 -1.55 5.20
N THR A 20 48.81 -2.21 5.98
CA THR A 20 47.37 -2.22 5.68
C THR A 20 46.60 -1.65 6.84
N PHE A 21 45.88 -0.58 6.54
CA PHE A 21 44.89 0.03 7.44
C PHE A 21 43.50 -0.52 7.09
N ASN A 22 42.85 -1.10 8.07
CA ASN A 22 41.48 -1.58 7.92
C ASN A 22 40.54 -0.74 8.82
N LEU A 23 39.50 -0.20 8.23
CA LEU A 23 38.45 0.52 8.91
C LEU A 23 37.14 -0.19 8.62
N SER A 24 36.47 -0.65 9.67
CA SER A 24 35.16 -1.29 9.54
C SER A 24 34.09 -0.58 10.37
N PHE A 25 32.89 -0.59 9.86
CA PHE A 25 31.71 -0.05 10.53
C PHE A 25 30.74 -1.20 10.76
N THR A 26 30.41 -1.44 12.01
CA THR A 26 29.43 -2.47 12.38
C THR A 26 28.17 -1.77 12.87
N ILE A 27 27.05 -2.02 12.19
CA ILE A 27 25.73 -1.55 12.61
C ILE A 27 25.00 -2.74 13.19
N GLY A 28 24.82 -2.72 14.51
CA GLY A 28 24.04 -3.72 15.24
C GLY A 28 22.61 -3.24 15.46
N THR A 29 21.64 -3.96 14.94
CA THR A 29 20.23 -3.73 15.25
C THR A 29 19.68 -4.92 16.01
N THR A 30 19.04 -4.67 17.14
CA THR A 30 18.28 -5.69 17.84
C THR A 30 16.91 -5.80 17.20
N PHE A 31 16.66 -6.90 16.51
CA PHE A 31 15.35 -7.13 15.84
C PHE A 31 14.15 -7.09 16.81
N ASN A 32 14.38 -7.30 18.10
CA ASN A 32 13.34 -7.21 19.13
C ASN A 32 12.80 -5.80 19.35
N ASP A 33 13.62 -4.76 19.14
CA ASP A 33 13.18 -3.37 19.31
C ASP A 33 12.39 -2.86 18.09
N GLN A 34 12.44 -3.58 16.98
CA GLN A 34 11.75 -3.25 15.74
C GLN A 34 10.43 -4.01 15.53
N LEU A 35 10.01 -4.83 16.46
CA LEU A 35 8.61 -5.21 16.52
C LEU A 35 7.80 -3.98 16.95
N SER A 36 7.91 -2.93 16.15
CA SER A 36 7.04 -1.76 16.25
C SER A 36 5.62 -2.29 16.36
N LYS A 37 4.91 -1.87 17.41
CA LYS A 37 3.46 -2.09 17.52
C LYS A 37 2.89 -1.83 16.15
N LYS A 38 2.24 -2.84 15.57
CA LYS A 38 1.58 -2.69 14.25
C LYS A 38 0.78 -1.41 14.31
N GLN A 39 1.22 -0.39 13.62
CA GLN A 39 0.45 0.85 13.56
C GLN A 39 -0.91 0.47 12.99
N LYS A 40 -1.96 0.76 13.75
CA LYS A 40 -3.33 0.60 13.26
C LYS A 40 -3.43 1.49 12.02
N PHE A 41 -3.85 0.92 10.90
CA PHE A 41 -4.07 1.70 9.69
C PHE A 41 -5.14 2.75 9.98
N ASN A 42 -4.74 4.01 9.93
CA ASN A 42 -5.63 5.14 10.10
C ASN A 42 -5.58 5.97 8.81
N PRO A 43 -6.50 5.72 7.86
CA PRO A 43 -6.50 6.40 6.59
C PRO A 43 -6.77 7.89 6.76
N SER A 44 -6.01 8.71 6.05
CA SER A 44 -6.31 10.12 5.86
C SER A 44 -7.53 10.22 4.94
N LEU A 45 -8.63 10.76 5.43
CA LEU A 45 -9.86 10.92 4.67
C LEU A 45 -10.15 12.41 4.48
N ASP A 46 -10.37 12.78 3.22
CA ASP A 46 -10.84 14.10 2.82
C ASP A 46 -12.18 13.94 2.11
N ILE A 47 -13.27 13.92 2.88
CA ILE A 47 -14.60 13.75 2.35
C ILE A 47 -15.35 15.06 2.54
N LYS A 48 -15.57 15.78 1.45
CA LYS A 48 -16.40 17.00 1.44
C LYS A 48 -17.87 16.63 1.65
N GLU A 49 -18.52 17.36 2.54
CA GLU A 49 -19.98 17.25 2.71
C GLU A 49 -20.66 17.99 1.58
N ASN A 50 -21.11 17.28 0.56
CA ASN A 50 -22.00 17.82 -0.45
C ASN A 50 -23.40 17.22 -0.29
N LYS A 51 -24.43 18.05 -0.39
CA LYS A 51 -25.83 17.63 -0.21
C LYS A 51 -26.44 17.01 -1.47
N GLU A 52 -25.79 17.08 -2.61
CA GLU A 52 -26.22 16.46 -3.85
C GLU A 52 -25.38 15.20 -4.11
N HIS A 53 -25.98 14.04 -3.94
CA HIS A 53 -25.34 12.74 -4.10
C HIS A 53 -25.28 12.33 -5.58
N SER A 54 -24.43 13.01 -6.36
CA SER A 54 -24.12 12.54 -7.71
C SER A 54 -23.24 11.28 -7.64
N LYS A 55 -23.56 10.25 -8.44
CA LYS A 55 -22.69 9.06 -8.58
C LYS A 55 -21.25 9.42 -8.96
N ILE A 56 -21.06 10.47 -9.75
CA ILE A 56 -19.73 10.95 -10.16
C ILE A 56 -18.97 11.48 -8.95
N GLU A 57 -19.58 12.31 -8.12
CA GLU A 57 -18.93 12.82 -6.89
C GLU A 57 -18.58 11.71 -5.91
N PHE A 58 -19.41 10.68 -5.83
CA PHE A 58 -19.11 9.49 -5.05
C PHE A 58 -17.83 8.79 -5.54
N TYR A 59 -17.70 8.56 -6.86
CA TYR A 59 -16.51 7.95 -7.43
C TYR A 59 -15.26 8.84 -7.31
N GLU A 60 -15.41 10.15 -7.48
CA GLU A 60 -14.33 11.12 -7.26
C GLU A 60 -13.87 11.14 -5.81
N SER A 61 -14.80 11.00 -4.86
CA SER A 61 -14.48 10.87 -3.44
C SER A 61 -13.70 9.58 -3.16
N ILE A 62 -14.07 8.47 -3.78
CA ILE A 62 -13.29 7.21 -3.70
C ILE A 62 -11.89 7.42 -4.27
N LEU A 63 -11.78 8.01 -5.47
CA LEU A 63 -10.51 8.30 -6.13
C LEU A 63 -9.59 9.13 -5.24
N LEU A 64 -10.08 10.25 -4.72
CA LEU A 64 -9.31 11.15 -3.87
C LEU A 64 -8.80 10.45 -2.61
N ASN A 65 -9.69 9.75 -1.91
CA ASN A 65 -9.35 9.11 -0.64
C ASN A 65 -8.42 7.91 -0.81
N LEU A 66 -8.54 7.15 -1.88
CA LEU A 66 -7.60 6.09 -2.21
C LEU A 66 -6.21 6.66 -2.55
N ASN A 67 -6.15 7.69 -3.40
CA ASN A 67 -4.89 8.35 -3.79
C ASN A 67 -4.14 8.93 -2.59
N ASN A 68 -4.84 9.57 -1.65
CA ASN A 68 -4.25 10.11 -0.43
C ASN A 68 -3.59 9.02 0.45
N ASN A 69 -3.92 7.75 0.21
CA ASN A 69 -3.38 6.61 0.93
C ASN A 69 -2.49 5.70 0.04
N ASN A 70 -1.99 6.23 -1.09
CA ASN A 70 -1.13 5.52 -2.06
C ASN A 70 -1.75 4.23 -2.65
N LEU A 71 -3.07 4.25 -2.76
CA LEU A 71 -3.86 3.26 -3.47
C LEU A 71 -4.48 3.96 -4.68
N PHE A 72 -4.19 3.50 -5.87
CA PHE A 72 -4.57 4.20 -7.10
C PHE A 72 -5.78 3.53 -7.73
N LEU A 73 -6.90 4.23 -7.72
CA LEU A 73 -8.12 3.78 -8.39
C LEU A 73 -7.89 3.65 -9.89
N GLN A 74 -8.20 2.49 -10.45
CA GLN A 74 -8.16 2.23 -11.89
C GLN A 74 -9.56 2.33 -12.49
N THR A 75 -10.51 1.66 -11.87
CA THR A 75 -11.92 1.68 -12.28
C THR A 75 -12.84 1.52 -11.09
N ALA A 76 -14.07 1.98 -11.20
CA ALA A 76 -15.13 1.72 -10.24
C ALA A 76 -16.49 1.55 -10.94
N SER A 77 -17.34 0.71 -10.37
CA SER A 77 -18.69 0.45 -10.88
C SER A 77 -19.60 0.06 -9.72
N LEU A 78 -20.77 0.69 -9.65
CA LEU A 78 -21.82 0.33 -8.68
C LEU A 78 -23.01 -0.25 -9.45
N LYS A 79 -23.15 -1.56 -9.35
CA LYS A 79 -24.27 -2.31 -9.95
C LYS A 79 -25.15 -2.84 -8.83
N GLU A 80 -26.41 -2.47 -8.85
CA GLU A 80 -27.33 -2.77 -7.76
C GLU A 80 -26.74 -2.31 -6.42
N ASN A 81 -26.38 -3.24 -5.55
CA ASN A 81 -25.81 -2.99 -4.21
C ASN A 81 -24.37 -3.55 -4.11
N GLU A 82 -23.73 -3.87 -5.23
CA GLU A 82 -22.35 -4.34 -5.30
C GLU A 82 -21.46 -3.24 -5.88
N LEU A 83 -20.42 -2.89 -5.14
CA LEU A 83 -19.43 -1.89 -5.55
C LEU A 83 -18.13 -2.58 -5.94
N ASP A 84 -17.84 -2.57 -7.24
CA ASP A 84 -16.59 -3.05 -7.80
C ASP A 84 -15.56 -1.91 -7.85
N VAL A 85 -14.39 -2.11 -7.28
CA VAL A 85 -13.31 -1.14 -7.21
C VAL A 85 -12.00 -1.79 -7.60
N SER A 86 -11.43 -1.35 -8.71
CA SER A 86 -10.13 -1.83 -9.17
C SER A 86 -9.02 -0.88 -8.76
N ILE A 87 -7.98 -1.41 -8.14
CA ILE A 87 -6.88 -0.62 -7.61
C ILE A 87 -5.51 -1.12 -8.08
N SER A 88 -4.57 -0.20 -8.16
CA SER A 88 -3.14 -0.51 -8.19
C SER A 88 -2.44 0.10 -6.98
N THR A 89 -1.30 -0.45 -6.59
CA THR A 89 -0.52 0.06 -5.46
C THR A 89 0.98 -0.07 -5.72
N SER A 90 1.75 0.95 -5.32
CA SER A 90 3.21 0.92 -5.36
C SER A 90 3.86 0.57 -4.01
N GLN A 91 3.14 0.75 -2.90
CA GLN A 91 3.71 0.61 -1.56
C GLN A 91 3.41 -0.74 -0.91
N HIS A 92 2.27 -1.34 -1.20
CA HIS A 92 1.82 -2.55 -0.51
C HIS A 92 2.04 -3.78 -1.37
N ARG A 93 3.09 -4.56 -1.06
CA ARG A 93 3.36 -5.83 -1.76
C ARG A 93 2.36 -6.93 -1.41
N ASN A 94 1.72 -6.85 -0.26
CA ASN A 94 0.75 -7.86 0.18
C ASN A 94 -0.64 -7.49 -0.34
N ALA A 95 -1.16 -8.32 -1.23
CA ALA A 95 -2.45 -8.15 -1.89
C ALA A 95 -3.61 -8.05 -0.88
N ILE A 96 -3.67 -8.94 0.09
CA ILE A 96 -4.72 -8.96 1.10
C ILE A 96 -4.71 -7.69 1.94
N ARG A 97 -3.52 -7.20 2.29
CA ARG A 97 -3.39 -5.98 3.11
C ARG A 97 -3.83 -4.74 2.33
N SER A 98 -3.37 -4.58 1.09
CA SER A 98 -3.76 -3.42 0.26
C SER A 98 -5.25 -3.42 -0.03
N SER A 99 -5.84 -4.57 -0.34
CA SER A 99 -7.29 -4.70 -0.54
C SER A 99 -8.09 -4.40 0.72
N SER A 100 -7.63 -4.85 1.90
CA SER A 100 -8.28 -4.52 3.18
C SER A 100 -8.24 -3.03 3.49
N TYR A 101 -7.13 -2.35 3.16
CA TYR A 101 -7.02 -0.90 3.33
C TYR A 101 -7.96 -0.17 2.37
N ALA A 102 -7.99 -0.58 1.10
CA ALA A 102 -8.91 -0.03 0.11
C ALA A 102 -10.36 -0.23 0.54
N ALA A 103 -10.75 -1.43 0.93
CA ALA A 103 -12.10 -1.74 1.41
C ALA A 103 -12.49 -0.88 2.62
N SER A 104 -11.57 -0.67 3.57
CA SER A 104 -11.79 0.19 4.74
C SER A 104 -12.04 1.66 4.35
N ILE A 105 -11.27 2.19 3.39
CA ILE A 105 -11.45 3.55 2.88
C ILE A 105 -12.78 3.67 2.14
N VAL A 106 -13.02 2.76 1.20
CA VAL A 106 -14.23 2.75 0.37
C VAL A 106 -15.48 2.66 1.24
N GLN A 107 -15.49 1.78 2.26
CA GLN A 107 -16.62 1.66 3.18
C GLN A 107 -16.91 2.96 3.93
N LYS A 108 -15.89 3.72 4.31
CA LYS A 108 -16.08 5.02 4.96
C LYS A 108 -16.66 6.07 4.00
N VAL A 109 -16.27 6.01 2.73
CA VAL A 109 -16.86 6.87 1.68
C VAL A 109 -18.31 6.48 1.43
N VAL A 110 -18.60 5.18 1.31
CA VAL A 110 -19.97 4.63 1.16
C VAL A 110 -20.87 5.12 2.29
N ALA A 111 -20.41 4.97 3.55
CA ALA A 111 -21.18 5.42 4.71
C ALA A 111 -21.42 6.95 4.72
N LYS A 112 -20.44 7.74 4.28
CA LYS A 112 -20.56 9.21 4.26
C LYS A 112 -21.48 9.71 3.16
N HIS A 113 -21.52 9.01 2.01
CA HIS A 113 -22.42 9.32 0.89
C HIS A 113 -23.78 8.63 1.02
N GLU A 114 -24.04 7.92 2.13
CA GLU A 114 -25.28 7.20 2.40
C GLU A 114 -25.69 6.25 1.25
N MET A 115 -24.70 5.67 0.56
CA MET A 115 -24.93 4.76 -0.55
C MET A 115 -25.31 3.36 -0.02
N ASP A 116 -26.32 2.74 -0.64
CA ASP A 116 -26.73 1.39 -0.30
C ASP A 116 -25.83 0.37 -0.98
N VAL A 117 -24.79 -0.07 -0.26
CA VAL A 117 -23.81 -1.04 -0.71
C VAL A 117 -23.75 -2.20 0.27
N ASN A 118 -24.06 -3.40 -0.21
CA ASN A 118 -23.99 -4.62 0.57
C ASN A 118 -22.65 -5.34 0.45
N GLN A 119 -22.03 -5.26 -0.72
CA GLN A 119 -20.78 -5.93 -1.02
C GLN A 119 -19.79 -4.96 -1.69
N ILE A 120 -18.53 -5.05 -1.27
CA ILE A 120 -17.41 -4.31 -1.88
C ILE A 120 -16.41 -5.33 -2.42
N ASN A 121 -16.18 -5.28 -3.72
CA ASN A 121 -15.23 -6.12 -4.42
C ASN A 121 -13.99 -5.28 -4.74
N ILE A 122 -12.84 -5.70 -4.22
CA ILE A 122 -11.57 -5.04 -4.50
C ILE A 122 -10.74 -5.90 -5.42
N THR A 123 -10.57 -5.43 -6.65
CA THR A 123 -9.74 -6.06 -7.67
C THR A 123 -8.38 -5.38 -7.72
N GLN A 124 -7.31 -6.17 -7.67
CA GLN A 124 -5.97 -5.66 -7.84
C GLN A 124 -5.50 -5.78 -9.28
N ILE A 125 -5.04 -4.66 -9.82
CA ILE A 125 -4.52 -4.56 -11.18
C ILE A 125 -3.03 -4.25 -11.14
N ASN A 126 -2.27 -4.95 -11.97
CA ASN A 126 -0.87 -4.63 -12.25
C ASN A 126 -0.63 -4.69 -13.76
N ALA A 127 -0.10 -3.60 -14.32
CA ALA A 127 0.16 -3.47 -15.75
C ALA A 127 -1.04 -3.81 -16.65
N GLY A 128 -2.26 -3.46 -16.22
CA GLY A 128 -3.49 -3.71 -16.96
C GLY A 128 -4.04 -5.13 -16.85
N ILE A 129 -3.45 -5.97 -15.97
CA ILE A 129 -3.89 -7.34 -15.75
C ILE A 129 -4.46 -7.45 -14.33
N GLU A 130 -5.64 -8.03 -14.20
CA GLU A 130 -6.20 -8.37 -12.91
C GLU A 130 -5.43 -9.53 -12.28
N LEU A 131 -4.97 -9.32 -11.05
CA LEU A 131 -4.22 -10.34 -10.31
C LEU A 131 -5.14 -11.17 -9.42
N ASN A 132 -5.99 -10.50 -8.68
CA ASN A 132 -6.92 -11.12 -7.75
C ASN A 132 -8.11 -10.19 -7.48
N ASN A 133 -9.19 -10.79 -7.02
CA ASN A 133 -10.39 -10.12 -6.55
C ASN A 133 -10.68 -10.57 -5.12
N ILE A 134 -10.97 -9.63 -4.23
CA ILE A 134 -11.33 -9.91 -2.85
C ILE A 134 -12.68 -9.28 -2.55
N LYS A 135 -13.65 -10.12 -2.19
CA LYS A 135 -15.02 -9.73 -1.87
C LYS A 135 -15.18 -9.53 -0.38
N TYR A 136 -15.76 -8.41 0.00
CA TYR A 136 -16.03 -8.03 1.39
C TYR A 136 -17.52 -7.75 1.57
N ILE A 137 -18.09 -8.16 2.67
CA ILE A 137 -19.42 -7.72 3.10
C ILE A 137 -19.28 -6.32 3.71
N ALA A 138 -19.94 -5.32 3.15
CA ALA A 138 -19.78 -3.92 3.50
C ALA A 138 -19.98 -3.65 5.00
N ASN A 139 -21.04 -4.19 5.60
CA ASN A 139 -21.35 -4.00 7.02
C ASN A 139 -20.38 -4.68 7.99
N HIS A 140 -19.49 -5.54 7.49
CA HIS A 140 -18.46 -6.19 8.29
C HIS A 140 -17.14 -5.43 8.31
N ILE A 141 -16.93 -4.54 7.35
CA ILE A 141 -15.72 -3.72 7.26
C ILE A 141 -15.78 -2.65 8.35
N ASN A 142 -14.65 -2.42 9.02
CA ASN A 142 -14.53 -1.44 10.12
C ASN A 142 -15.42 -1.74 11.35
N ASN A 143 -15.96 -2.94 11.48
CA ASN A 143 -16.75 -3.33 12.64
C ASN A 143 -15.85 -4.05 13.65
N ASP A 144 -15.35 -3.32 14.64
CA ASP A 144 -14.46 -3.84 15.69
C ASP A 144 -15.15 -4.87 16.61
N ASN A 145 -16.48 -5.00 16.56
CA ASN A 145 -17.26 -5.91 17.39
C ASN A 145 -17.45 -7.31 16.77
N LEU A 146 -17.06 -7.49 15.52
CA LEU A 146 -17.21 -8.79 14.87
C LEU A 146 -16.02 -9.71 15.18
N PRO A 147 -16.28 -10.98 15.50
CA PRO A 147 -15.22 -11.97 15.64
C PRO A 147 -14.41 -12.12 14.36
N VAL A 148 -13.09 -12.29 14.52
CA VAL A 148 -12.15 -12.43 13.38
C VAL A 148 -12.54 -13.61 12.48
N GLU A 149 -13.07 -14.68 13.05
CA GLU A 149 -13.53 -15.87 12.34
C GLU A 149 -14.66 -15.56 11.35
N LEU A 150 -15.59 -14.65 11.72
CA LEU A 150 -16.65 -14.22 10.82
C LEU A 150 -16.13 -13.33 9.69
N LEU A 151 -15.15 -12.48 9.98
CA LEU A 151 -14.50 -11.64 8.95
C LEU A 151 -13.79 -12.53 7.92
N ILE A 152 -13.04 -13.52 8.36
CA ILE A 152 -12.33 -14.46 7.48
C ILE A 152 -13.33 -15.29 6.66
N ARG A 153 -14.37 -15.80 7.29
CA ARG A 153 -15.37 -16.65 6.63
C ARG A 153 -16.14 -15.94 5.52
N ASN A 154 -16.36 -14.63 5.69
CA ASN A 154 -17.14 -13.81 4.78
C ASN A 154 -16.28 -13.02 3.78
N THR A 155 -14.97 -13.26 3.76
CA THR A 155 -14.05 -12.66 2.79
C THR A 155 -13.63 -13.73 1.80
N THR A 156 -13.94 -13.55 0.53
CA THR A 156 -13.59 -14.47 -0.54
C THR A 156 -12.45 -13.91 -1.36
N LEU A 157 -11.41 -14.72 -1.59
CA LEU A 157 -10.29 -14.40 -2.48
C LEU A 157 -10.42 -15.24 -3.75
N GLU A 158 -10.47 -14.59 -4.88
CA GLU A 158 -10.56 -15.20 -6.21
C GLU A 158 -9.39 -14.78 -7.09
N SER A 159 -9.07 -15.57 -8.09
CA SER A 159 -8.15 -15.15 -9.16
C SER A 159 -8.81 -14.06 -9.99
N GLY A 160 -8.02 -13.07 -10.43
CA GLY A 160 -8.50 -12.03 -11.33
C GLY A 160 -8.81 -12.58 -12.72
N ASP A 161 -9.69 -11.90 -13.43
CA ASP A 161 -9.96 -12.15 -14.84
C ASP A 161 -9.13 -11.17 -15.69
N PRO A 162 -8.21 -11.65 -16.54
CA PRO A 162 -7.37 -10.75 -17.35
C PRO A 162 -8.16 -9.86 -18.32
N LEU A 163 -9.42 -10.15 -18.58
CA LEU A 163 -10.28 -9.39 -19.48
C LEU A 163 -11.43 -8.64 -18.75
N GLY A 164 -11.51 -8.75 -17.43
CA GLY A 164 -12.69 -8.42 -16.65
C GLY A 164 -13.09 -6.96 -16.51
N PHE A 165 -12.18 -5.99 -16.76
CA PHE A 165 -12.46 -4.58 -16.43
C PHE A 165 -12.82 -3.66 -17.61
N MET A 166 -13.32 -4.21 -18.69
CA MET A 166 -13.64 -3.43 -19.90
C MET A 166 -14.92 -2.58 -19.81
N ASP A 167 -15.87 -2.95 -18.96
CA ASP A 167 -17.22 -2.35 -18.88
C ASP A 167 -17.49 -1.55 -17.61
N ASP A 168 -16.47 -0.93 -17.03
CA ASP A 168 -16.62 -0.18 -15.78
C ASP A 168 -17.29 1.18 -15.96
N GLU A 169 -18.15 1.54 -15.01
CA GLU A 169 -18.95 2.77 -15.03
C GLU A 169 -18.08 4.03 -14.86
N PHE A 170 -17.01 3.94 -14.10
CA PHE A 170 -16.11 5.05 -13.82
C PHE A 170 -14.65 4.68 -14.08
N LYS A 171 -14.00 5.51 -14.87
CA LYS A 171 -12.53 5.47 -15.09
C LYS A 171 -11.95 6.84 -14.81
N PRO A 172 -10.95 6.95 -13.91
CA PRO A 172 -10.28 8.22 -13.69
C PRO A 172 -9.66 8.75 -14.98
N ASN A 173 -9.81 10.05 -15.23
CA ASN A 173 -9.09 10.69 -16.31
C ASN A 173 -7.62 10.85 -15.90
N ILE A 174 -6.71 10.23 -16.63
CA ILE A 174 -5.26 10.34 -16.38
C ILE A 174 -4.68 11.29 -17.40
N ASP A 175 -4.24 12.45 -16.94
CA ASP A 175 -3.53 13.40 -17.77
C ASP A 175 -2.11 12.90 -18.05
N PHE A 176 -1.76 12.77 -19.31
CA PHE A 176 -0.40 12.43 -19.77
C PHE A 176 0.33 13.71 -20.22
N PRO A 177 1.64 13.81 -20.00
CA PRO A 177 2.56 12.79 -19.49
C PRO A 177 2.62 12.69 -17.96
N VAL A 178 2.62 11.48 -17.44
CA VAL A 178 2.90 11.20 -16.03
C VAL A 178 4.42 11.12 -15.86
N ILE A 179 5.00 12.06 -15.14
CA ILE A 179 6.45 12.10 -14.91
C ILE A 179 6.76 11.46 -13.55
N PHE A 180 7.46 10.33 -13.58
CA PHE A 180 8.01 9.70 -12.39
C PHE A 180 9.48 10.09 -12.26
N SER A 181 9.88 10.66 -11.14
CA SER A 181 11.29 10.90 -10.81
C SER A 181 11.66 10.14 -9.55
N SER A 182 12.75 9.41 -9.59
CA SER A 182 13.32 8.81 -8.40
C SER A 182 14.80 9.13 -8.33
N ILE A 183 15.28 9.56 -7.15
CA ILE A 183 16.68 9.78 -6.87
C ILE A 183 17.10 8.74 -5.86
N SER A 184 17.94 7.79 -6.30
CA SER A 184 18.50 6.76 -5.44
C SER A 184 19.99 6.98 -5.29
N PRO A 185 20.45 7.60 -4.19
CA PRO A 185 21.87 7.73 -3.93
C PRO A 185 22.46 6.33 -3.67
N SER A 186 23.52 5.97 -4.38
CA SER A 186 24.31 4.78 -4.10
C SER A 186 25.76 5.17 -3.85
N LEU A 187 26.32 4.70 -2.75
CA LEU A 187 27.74 4.84 -2.44
C LEU A 187 28.40 3.49 -2.66
N VAL A 188 29.27 3.41 -3.66
CA VAL A 188 30.11 2.24 -3.90
C VAL A 188 31.55 2.64 -3.59
N THR A 189 32.12 2.05 -2.54
CA THR A 189 33.53 2.26 -2.20
C THR A 189 34.31 1.00 -2.53
N HIS A 190 35.29 1.13 -3.44
CA HIS A 190 36.28 0.09 -3.70
C HIS A 190 37.56 0.41 -2.93
N ILE A 191 37.80 -0.36 -1.88
CA ILE A 191 39.04 -0.28 -1.12
C ILE A 191 39.90 -1.45 -1.59
N GLY A 192 40.74 -1.24 -2.57
CA GLY A 192 41.67 -2.22 -3.13
C GLY A 192 43.09 -1.68 -3.13
N ASN A 193 44.06 -2.62 -3.14
CA ASN A 193 45.45 -2.23 -3.34
C ASN A 193 45.67 -1.84 -4.82
N PRO A 194 46.02 -0.58 -5.14
CA PRO A 194 46.18 -0.11 -6.51
C PRO A 194 47.28 -0.82 -7.32
N GLU A 195 48.14 -1.56 -6.65
CA GLU A 195 49.25 -2.31 -7.32
C GLU A 195 48.79 -3.70 -7.84
N LYS A 196 47.54 -4.07 -7.74
CA LYS A 196 47.00 -5.36 -8.20
C LYS A 196 46.00 -5.29 -9.35
N PHE A 197 45.93 -4.16 -10.04
CA PHE A 197 45.17 -4.01 -11.28
C PHE A 197 46.13 -3.78 -12.45
#